data_fc7c11b0d33061d8f71c2c563b38b33c
#
_entry.id   fc7c11b0d33061d8f71c2c563b38b33c
#
_cell.length_a   1.000
_cell.length_b   1.000
_cell.length_c   1.000
_cell.angle_alpha   90.00
_cell.angle_beta   90.00
_cell.angle_gamma   90.00
#
_symmetry.space_group_name_H-M   'P 1'
#
loop_
_entity.id
_entity.type
_entity.pdbx_description
1 polymer ?
#
loop_
_entity_poly.entity_id
_entity_poly.type
_entity_poly.pdbx_seq_one_letter_code
_entity_poly.pdbx_strand_id
1 'polypeptide(L)'
;MDLIAFVTEKLYNRLKEFFLPLSQVRMIFVWLRRGGGIRRKLLSRCTMIDINLIRTNAELVKENIRKKFQDHKLPLVDQALELDGKRRALIAEGDALRAARNTLSKQVGMLMKEGKREEAEQVKAQVKADAERLVAIEQESAETEAALKKTMMAIPNIIADDVPIGKNDEENVELQRFGEPKTPDFEVPYHLEILENLDGIDVDAARRTSGQGFYYLTGDIARLHSAVLSYARDFMIDKGFTYVIPPYMIHGDVVSGVMSFDEMENMMYKIEGEDLYLIGTSEHSMIGRFMGQIIDGKKLPMAMTSYSPCFRKEKGAHGIEERGIYRIHQFEKQEMIVLCRPEDSDAWYEKLWSYTVELFRSMDIPVRQLGCCSGDLADLKYKSCDVEAWSPRQQKYFEVGSCSNLTDAQARRLGIRYKDEDGKTKFAHTLNNTVVAPPRMLIAFIENHLQADGSVTIPAVLQPYMGGKKSIVPKN
;
A
#
# COMPACT_ATOMS: atom_id res chain seq x y z
N MET A 1 10.28 -39.49 -8.35
CA MET A 1 11.35 -39.48 -7.32
C MET A 1 12.01 -38.13 -7.39
N ASP A 2 11.86 -37.40 -6.35
CA ASP A 2 11.58 -35.98 -6.26
C ASP A 2 12.80 -35.06 -6.39
N LEU A 3 12.63 -34.01 -7.17
CA LEU A 3 13.53 -32.84 -7.24
C LEU A 3 13.83 -32.28 -5.85
N ILE A 4 12.88 -32.36 -4.92
CA ILE A 4 13.02 -31.97 -3.51
C ILE A 4 13.97 -32.92 -2.76
N ALA A 5 13.92 -34.22 -3.01
CA ALA A 5 14.83 -35.18 -2.41
C ALA A 5 16.27 -35.00 -2.93
N PHE A 6 16.44 -34.71 -4.22
CA PHE A 6 17.74 -34.46 -4.84
C PHE A 6 18.37 -33.13 -4.37
N VAL A 7 17.57 -32.08 -4.20
CA VAL A 7 18.03 -30.79 -3.69
C VAL A 7 18.36 -30.87 -2.18
N THR A 8 17.58 -31.63 -1.42
CA THR A 8 17.85 -31.85 0.01
C THR A 8 19.12 -32.67 0.25
N GLU A 9 19.40 -33.66 -0.59
CA GLU A 9 20.62 -34.48 -0.48
C GLU A 9 21.87 -33.68 -0.86
N LYS A 10 21.80 -32.84 -1.89
CA LYS A 10 22.89 -31.91 -2.24
C LYS A 10 23.17 -30.85 -1.19
N LEU A 11 22.12 -30.31 -0.55
CA LEU A 11 22.23 -29.35 0.55
C LEU A 11 22.78 -30.02 1.81
N TYR A 12 22.37 -31.25 2.12
CA TYR A 12 22.85 -32.03 3.24
C TYR A 12 24.34 -32.35 3.11
N ASN A 13 24.82 -32.71 1.92
CA ASN A 13 26.23 -33.02 1.67
C ASN A 13 27.11 -31.76 1.68
N ARG A 14 26.63 -30.61 1.26
CA ARG A 14 27.32 -29.31 1.39
C ARG A 14 27.38 -28.79 2.83
N LEU A 15 26.35 -29.03 3.66
CA LEU A 15 26.35 -28.63 5.07
C LEU A 15 27.22 -29.50 5.98
N LYS A 16 27.55 -30.72 5.52
CA LYS A 16 28.54 -31.58 6.23
C LYS A 16 29.95 -31.05 6.17
N GLU A 17 30.28 -30.24 5.17
CA GLU A 17 31.62 -29.63 5.03
C GLU A 17 31.82 -28.39 5.95
N PHE A 18 30.75 -27.85 6.52
CA PHE A 18 30.79 -26.75 7.48
C PHE A 18 30.41 -27.30 8.88
N PHE A 19 31.39 -27.59 9.70
CA PHE A 19 31.39 -28.08 11.09
C PHE A 19 30.22 -27.56 11.97
N LEU A 20 28.98 -27.99 11.73
CA LEU A 20 27.82 -27.71 12.61
C LEU A 20 27.33 -29.02 13.25
N PRO A 21 27.11 -29.06 14.58
CA PRO A 21 26.66 -30.25 15.27
C PRO A 21 25.26 -30.71 14.80
N LEU A 22 25.10 -32.01 14.64
CA LEU A 22 23.86 -32.67 14.15
C LEU A 22 22.56 -32.26 14.85
N SER A 23 22.66 -31.77 16.10
CA SER A 23 21.52 -31.23 16.86
C SER A 23 20.98 -29.89 16.30
N GLN A 24 21.86 -29.07 15.74
CA GLN A 24 21.45 -27.77 15.14
C GLN A 24 20.85 -27.94 13.74
N VAL A 25 21.33 -28.90 12.96
CA VAL A 25 20.78 -29.23 11.65
C VAL A 25 19.35 -29.77 11.79
N ARG A 26 19.08 -30.61 12.80
CA ARG A 26 17.71 -31.09 13.11
C ARG A 26 16.75 -29.95 13.52
N MET A 27 17.23 -28.93 14.23
CA MET A 27 16.43 -27.78 14.61
C MET A 27 16.06 -26.91 13.40
N ILE A 28 16.97 -26.71 12.45
CA ILE A 28 16.71 -25.96 11.21
C ILE A 28 15.65 -26.68 10.35
N PHE A 29 15.70 -28.00 10.24
CA PHE A 29 14.70 -28.80 9.52
C PHE A 29 13.33 -28.81 10.21
N VAL A 30 13.27 -28.83 11.53
CA VAL A 30 12.02 -28.71 12.30
C VAL A 30 11.45 -27.29 12.17
N TRP A 31 12.32 -26.27 12.14
CA TRP A 31 11.92 -24.87 11.96
C TRP A 31 11.39 -24.60 10.55
N LEU A 32 12.03 -25.13 9.50
CA LEU A 32 11.57 -25.04 8.10
C LEU A 32 10.24 -25.78 7.89
N ARG A 33 10.03 -26.95 8.50
CA ARG A 33 8.74 -27.66 8.46
C ARG A 33 7.62 -26.96 9.22
N ARG A 34 7.90 -26.31 10.36
CA ARG A 34 6.94 -25.52 11.14
C ARG A 34 6.66 -24.15 10.51
N GLY A 35 7.64 -23.50 9.93
CA GLY A 35 7.48 -22.20 9.24
C GLY A 35 6.62 -22.29 8.00
N GLY A 36 6.69 -23.38 7.22
CA GLY A 36 5.84 -23.62 6.04
C GLY A 36 4.36 -23.76 6.38
N GLY A 37 4.00 -24.34 7.52
CA GLY A 37 2.61 -24.45 7.98
C GLY A 37 2.01 -23.14 8.46
N ILE A 38 2.82 -22.28 9.07
CA ILE A 38 2.39 -20.94 9.53
C ILE A 38 2.25 -19.98 8.35
N ARG A 39 3.15 -20.00 7.36
CA ARG A 39 3.02 -19.22 6.11
C ARG A 39 1.77 -19.62 5.32
N ARG A 40 1.46 -20.93 5.18
CA ARG A 40 0.24 -21.38 4.48
C ARG A 40 -1.05 -20.91 5.16
N LYS A 41 -1.14 -20.92 6.50
CA LYS A 41 -2.32 -20.42 7.23
C LYS A 41 -2.49 -18.89 7.17
N LEU A 42 -1.41 -18.14 7.05
CA LEU A 42 -1.44 -16.67 6.91
C LEU A 42 -1.88 -16.23 5.51
N LEU A 43 -1.44 -16.93 4.47
CA LEU A 43 -1.73 -16.59 3.07
C LEU A 43 -3.20 -16.84 2.66
N SER A 44 -3.94 -17.70 3.37
CA SER A 44 -5.34 -18.04 3.03
C SER A 44 -6.38 -16.96 3.39
N ARG A 45 -5.97 -15.83 4.02
CA ARG A 45 -6.88 -14.76 4.47
C ARG A 45 -6.57 -13.38 3.88
N CYS A 46 -5.74 -13.32 2.86
CA CYS A 46 -5.32 -12.05 2.24
C CYS A 46 -6.33 -11.61 1.16
N THR A 47 -7.34 -10.84 1.56
CA THR A 47 -8.41 -10.33 0.67
C THR A 47 -8.70 -8.88 1.02
N MET A 48 -9.24 -8.05 0.10
CA MET A 48 -9.62 -6.66 0.40
C MET A 48 -10.81 -6.57 1.33
N ILE A 49 -11.83 -7.40 1.08
CA ILE A 49 -13.06 -7.49 1.87
C ILE A 49 -13.21 -8.89 2.45
N ASP A 50 -14.02 -9.03 3.48
CA ASP A 50 -14.28 -10.34 4.08
C ASP A 50 -15.17 -11.18 3.15
N ILE A 51 -14.76 -12.43 2.85
CA ILE A 51 -15.58 -13.36 2.08
C ILE A 51 -16.95 -13.60 2.74
N ASN A 52 -17.05 -13.43 4.06
CA ASN A 52 -18.34 -13.51 4.75
C ASN A 52 -19.30 -12.42 4.31
N LEU A 53 -18.80 -11.22 3.97
CA LEU A 53 -19.66 -10.16 3.43
C LEU A 53 -20.27 -10.59 2.09
N ILE A 54 -19.45 -11.19 1.19
CA ILE A 54 -19.97 -11.69 -0.08
C ILE A 54 -20.98 -12.82 0.13
N ARG A 55 -20.73 -13.76 1.08
CA ARG A 55 -21.68 -14.85 1.41
C ARG A 55 -23.01 -14.35 1.93
N THR A 56 -23.00 -13.33 2.76
CA THR A 56 -24.19 -12.83 3.44
C THR A 56 -24.92 -11.75 2.67
N ASN A 57 -24.20 -10.96 1.86
CA ASN A 57 -24.77 -9.85 1.12
C ASN A 57 -23.97 -9.55 -0.17
N ALA A 58 -24.03 -10.47 -1.15
CA ALA A 58 -23.38 -10.30 -2.44
C ALA A 58 -23.88 -9.06 -3.22
N GLU A 59 -25.16 -8.74 -3.10
CA GLU A 59 -25.74 -7.58 -3.80
C GLU A 59 -25.18 -6.25 -3.30
N LEU A 60 -24.90 -6.09 -2.01
CA LEU A 60 -24.23 -4.91 -1.49
C LEU A 60 -22.85 -4.72 -2.15
N VAL A 61 -22.09 -5.80 -2.32
CA VAL A 61 -20.77 -5.75 -2.98
C VAL A 61 -20.92 -5.40 -4.47
N LYS A 62 -21.90 -5.99 -5.15
CA LYS A 62 -22.20 -5.66 -6.57
C LYS A 62 -22.68 -4.21 -6.72
N GLU A 63 -23.51 -3.70 -5.82
CA GLU A 63 -23.93 -2.31 -5.81
C GLU A 63 -22.74 -1.36 -5.61
N ASN A 64 -21.83 -1.69 -4.68
CA ASN A 64 -20.61 -0.93 -4.48
C ASN A 64 -19.72 -0.88 -5.73
N ILE A 65 -19.60 -2.01 -6.46
CA ILE A 65 -18.89 -2.07 -7.75
C ILE A 65 -19.55 -1.14 -8.78
N ARG A 66 -20.90 -1.10 -8.86
CA ARG A 66 -21.63 -0.19 -9.75
C ARG A 66 -21.42 1.28 -9.36
N LYS A 67 -21.46 1.60 -8.05
CA LYS A 67 -21.16 2.94 -7.53
C LYS A 67 -19.77 3.43 -7.93
N LYS A 68 -18.82 2.50 -8.07
CA LYS A 68 -17.45 2.79 -8.54
C LYS A 68 -17.29 2.76 -10.06
N PHE A 69 -18.36 2.61 -10.83
CA PHE A 69 -18.35 2.49 -12.30
C PHE A 69 -17.42 1.38 -12.83
N GLN A 70 -17.33 0.28 -12.09
CA GLN A 70 -16.46 -0.84 -12.41
C GLN A 70 -17.27 -2.10 -12.78
N ASP A 71 -18.34 -1.98 -13.56
CA ASP A 71 -19.28 -3.07 -13.88
C ASP A 71 -18.60 -4.32 -14.45
N HIS A 72 -17.46 -4.17 -15.11
CA HIS A 72 -16.64 -5.29 -15.59
C HIS A 72 -16.16 -6.23 -14.47
N LYS A 73 -16.18 -5.79 -13.20
CA LYS A 73 -15.82 -6.58 -12.02
C LYS A 73 -17.00 -7.32 -11.38
N LEU A 74 -18.24 -7.09 -11.81
CA LEU A 74 -19.43 -7.76 -11.25
C LEU A 74 -19.32 -9.29 -11.25
N PRO A 75 -18.84 -9.94 -12.35
CA PRO A 75 -18.69 -11.41 -12.37
C PRO A 75 -17.73 -11.97 -11.31
N LEU A 76 -16.80 -11.17 -10.80
CA LEU A 76 -15.83 -11.60 -9.78
C LEU A 76 -16.52 -11.96 -8.46
N VAL A 77 -17.66 -11.33 -8.15
CA VAL A 77 -18.43 -11.61 -6.93
C VAL A 77 -19.01 -13.04 -6.98
N ASP A 78 -19.60 -13.43 -8.11
CA ASP A 78 -20.16 -14.76 -8.30
C ASP A 78 -19.04 -15.82 -8.35
N GLN A 79 -17.94 -15.51 -9.03
CA GLN A 79 -16.75 -16.37 -9.07
C GLN A 79 -16.16 -16.58 -7.66
N ALA A 80 -16.13 -15.57 -6.82
CA ALA A 80 -15.66 -15.69 -5.44
C ALA A 80 -16.56 -16.62 -4.62
N LEU A 81 -17.89 -16.54 -4.78
CA LEU A 81 -18.84 -17.45 -4.12
C LEU A 81 -18.64 -18.91 -4.57
N GLU A 82 -18.47 -19.15 -5.86
CA GLU A 82 -18.22 -20.47 -6.42
C GLU A 82 -16.92 -21.08 -5.87
N LEU A 83 -15.83 -20.35 -5.95
CA LEU A 83 -14.52 -20.77 -5.45
C LEU A 83 -14.53 -21.02 -3.93
N ASP A 84 -15.23 -20.18 -3.18
CA ASP A 84 -15.39 -20.40 -1.74
C ASP A 84 -16.24 -21.62 -1.42
N GLY A 85 -17.29 -21.88 -2.20
CA GLY A 85 -18.09 -23.10 -2.12
C GLY A 85 -17.24 -24.35 -2.36
N LYS A 86 -16.45 -24.34 -3.44
CA LYS A 86 -15.51 -25.43 -3.79
C LYS A 86 -14.48 -25.63 -2.68
N ARG A 87 -13.87 -24.55 -2.18
CA ARG A 87 -12.90 -24.62 -1.06
C ARG A 87 -13.49 -25.29 0.18
N ARG A 88 -14.71 -24.91 0.57
CA ARG A 88 -15.38 -25.49 1.74
C ARG A 88 -15.71 -26.97 1.52
N ALA A 89 -16.12 -27.35 0.34
CA ALA A 89 -16.39 -28.75 -0.01
C ALA A 89 -15.13 -29.62 0.08
N LEU A 90 -14.00 -29.15 -0.50
CA LEU A 90 -12.70 -29.83 -0.43
C LEU A 90 -12.20 -29.99 1.02
N ILE A 91 -12.38 -28.99 1.85
CA ILE A 91 -12.02 -29.08 3.29
C ILE A 91 -12.87 -30.15 3.98
N ALA A 92 -14.19 -30.15 3.77
CA ALA A 92 -15.09 -31.14 4.38
C ALA A 92 -14.78 -32.57 3.90
N GLU A 93 -14.55 -32.78 2.59
CA GLU A 93 -14.16 -34.06 2.04
C GLU A 93 -12.81 -34.54 2.62
N GLY A 94 -11.81 -33.67 2.68
CA GLY A 94 -10.50 -33.99 3.24
C GLY A 94 -10.56 -34.35 4.74
N ASP A 95 -11.38 -33.67 5.52
CA ASP A 95 -11.57 -33.99 6.93
C ASP A 95 -12.31 -35.33 7.12
N ALA A 96 -13.31 -35.60 6.29
CA ALA A 96 -14.02 -36.89 6.29
C ALA A 96 -13.09 -38.07 5.94
N LEU A 97 -12.26 -37.94 4.89
CA LEU A 97 -11.29 -38.95 4.51
C LEU A 97 -10.21 -39.17 5.57
N ARG A 98 -9.74 -38.11 6.24
CA ARG A 98 -8.78 -38.25 7.34
C ARG A 98 -9.39 -39.01 8.53
N ALA A 99 -10.65 -38.75 8.87
CA ALA A 99 -11.38 -39.46 9.90
C ALA A 99 -11.59 -40.93 9.51
N ALA A 100 -12.03 -41.21 8.28
CA ALA A 100 -12.21 -42.57 7.73
C ALA A 100 -10.89 -43.36 7.75
N ARG A 101 -9.79 -42.77 7.28
CA ARG A 101 -8.47 -43.41 7.29
C ARG A 101 -8.02 -43.81 8.69
N ASN A 102 -8.26 -42.98 9.71
CA ASN A 102 -7.91 -43.30 11.09
C ASN A 102 -8.73 -44.51 11.62
N THR A 103 -9.99 -44.60 11.22
CA THR A 103 -10.88 -45.74 11.58
C THR A 103 -10.48 -47.01 10.86
N LEU A 104 -10.28 -46.95 9.54
CA LEU A 104 -9.88 -48.09 8.68
C LEU A 104 -8.49 -48.63 9.10
N SER A 105 -7.56 -47.77 9.45
CA SER A 105 -6.23 -48.18 9.92
C SER A 105 -6.31 -49.00 11.22
N LYS A 106 -7.21 -48.68 12.13
CA LYS A 106 -7.48 -49.48 13.34
C LYS A 106 -8.14 -50.82 12.99
N GLN A 107 -9.07 -50.82 12.04
CA GLN A 107 -9.76 -52.02 11.54
C GLN A 107 -8.79 -53.01 10.93
N VAL A 108 -7.83 -52.53 10.09
CA VAL A 108 -6.75 -53.37 9.55
C VAL A 108 -6.00 -54.10 10.67
N GLY A 109 -5.64 -53.37 11.74
CA GLY A 109 -4.96 -53.93 12.90
C GLY A 109 -5.77 -55.03 13.63
N MET A 110 -7.07 -54.85 13.74
CA MET A 110 -7.97 -55.87 14.35
C MET A 110 -8.12 -57.11 13.44
N LEU A 111 -8.40 -56.91 12.14
CA LEU A 111 -8.56 -58.02 11.18
C LEU A 111 -7.29 -58.87 11.05
N MET A 112 -6.12 -58.24 11.09
CA MET A 112 -4.84 -58.95 11.09
C MET A 112 -4.65 -59.79 12.36
N LYS A 113 -5.10 -59.32 13.52
CA LYS A 113 -5.06 -60.10 14.78
C LYS A 113 -6.04 -61.28 14.77
N GLU A 114 -7.17 -61.11 14.11
CA GLU A 114 -8.19 -62.17 13.95
C GLU A 114 -7.86 -63.18 12.85
N GLY A 115 -6.76 -62.99 12.11
CA GLY A 115 -6.35 -63.89 11.01
C GLY A 115 -7.11 -63.70 9.70
N LYS A 116 -8.00 -62.69 9.59
CA LYS A 116 -8.85 -62.35 8.42
C LYS A 116 -8.04 -61.58 7.36
N ARG A 117 -7.07 -62.22 6.75
CA ARG A 117 -6.11 -61.56 5.85
C ARG A 117 -6.74 -60.96 4.60
N GLU A 118 -7.72 -61.63 3.97
CA GLU A 118 -8.37 -61.12 2.75
C GLU A 118 -9.16 -59.84 3.03
N GLU A 119 -9.91 -59.78 4.13
CA GLU A 119 -10.64 -58.61 4.57
C GLU A 119 -9.67 -57.45 4.93
N ALA A 120 -8.55 -57.78 5.57
CA ALA A 120 -7.51 -56.78 5.90
C ALA A 120 -6.89 -56.19 4.62
N GLU A 121 -6.67 -56.95 3.56
CA GLU A 121 -6.14 -56.44 2.29
C GLU A 121 -7.16 -55.55 1.55
N GLN A 122 -8.46 -55.87 1.60
CA GLN A 122 -9.50 -54.98 1.07
C GLN A 122 -9.54 -53.63 1.79
N VAL A 123 -9.46 -53.63 3.12
CA VAL A 123 -9.43 -52.40 3.90
C VAL A 123 -8.13 -51.60 3.64
N LYS A 124 -7.00 -52.26 3.47
CA LYS A 124 -5.74 -51.62 3.05
C LYS A 124 -5.85 -50.95 1.68
N ALA A 125 -6.50 -51.60 0.71
CA ALA A 125 -6.74 -51.01 -0.61
C ALA A 125 -7.57 -49.73 -0.50
N GLN A 126 -8.61 -49.71 0.35
CA GLN A 126 -9.39 -48.49 0.62
C GLN A 126 -8.55 -47.40 1.26
N VAL A 127 -7.75 -47.73 2.28
CA VAL A 127 -6.82 -46.77 2.91
C VAL A 127 -5.86 -46.15 1.89
N LYS A 128 -5.39 -46.94 0.92
CA LYS A 128 -4.53 -46.46 -0.16
C LYS A 128 -5.28 -45.51 -1.09
N ALA A 129 -6.50 -45.88 -1.52
CA ALA A 129 -7.33 -45.02 -2.38
C ALA A 129 -7.66 -43.69 -1.67
N ASP A 130 -8.02 -43.73 -0.38
CA ASP A 130 -8.27 -42.50 0.44
C ASP A 130 -7.01 -41.62 0.56
N ALA A 131 -5.83 -42.25 0.66
CA ALA A 131 -4.56 -41.50 0.70
C ALA A 131 -4.25 -40.82 -0.63
N GLU A 132 -4.47 -41.49 -1.77
CA GLU A 132 -4.32 -40.92 -3.11
C GLU A 132 -5.30 -39.76 -3.34
N ARG A 133 -6.58 -39.92 -2.92
CA ARG A 133 -7.58 -38.85 -2.99
C ARG A 133 -7.22 -37.67 -2.11
N LEU A 134 -6.67 -37.90 -0.91
CA LEU A 134 -6.19 -36.80 -0.02
C LEU A 134 -5.09 -35.96 -0.67
N VAL A 135 -4.15 -36.59 -1.40
CA VAL A 135 -3.11 -35.88 -2.16
C VAL A 135 -3.73 -34.98 -3.24
N ALA A 136 -4.72 -35.55 -3.99
CA ALA A 136 -5.43 -34.78 -5.01
C ALA A 136 -6.20 -33.58 -4.38
N ILE A 137 -6.90 -33.79 -3.26
CA ILE A 137 -7.59 -32.74 -2.53
C ILE A 137 -6.63 -31.64 -2.05
N GLU A 138 -5.42 -32.00 -1.60
CA GLU A 138 -4.43 -31.00 -1.18
C GLU A 138 -3.98 -30.12 -2.34
N GLN A 139 -3.80 -30.68 -3.52
CA GLN A 139 -3.48 -29.94 -4.73
C GLN A 139 -4.66 -29.06 -5.17
N GLU A 140 -5.87 -29.64 -5.32
CA GLU A 140 -7.09 -28.92 -5.70
C GLU A 140 -7.40 -27.76 -4.72
N SER A 141 -7.18 -27.99 -3.42
CA SER A 141 -7.35 -26.96 -2.39
C SER A 141 -6.36 -25.81 -2.57
N ALA A 142 -5.09 -26.12 -2.84
CA ALA A 142 -4.08 -25.09 -3.06
C ALA A 142 -4.38 -24.22 -4.29
N GLU A 143 -4.80 -24.86 -5.39
CA GLU A 143 -5.20 -24.18 -6.63
C GLU A 143 -6.45 -23.32 -6.41
N THR A 144 -7.47 -23.86 -5.71
CA THR A 144 -8.71 -23.16 -5.39
C THR A 144 -8.46 -21.96 -4.45
N GLU A 145 -7.59 -22.11 -3.44
CA GLU A 145 -7.21 -21.02 -2.55
C GLU A 145 -6.46 -19.91 -3.29
N ALA A 146 -5.56 -20.26 -4.20
CA ALA A 146 -4.83 -19.29 -5.01
C ALA A 146 -5.78 -18.52 -5.95
N ALA A 147 -6.71 -19.22 -6.61
CA ALA A 147 -7.72 -18.61 -7.47
C ALA A 147 -8.66 -17.70 -6.68
N LEU A 148 -9.18 -18.18 -5.54
CA LEU A 148 -10.04 -17.37 -4.66
C LEU A 148 -9.33 -16.09 -4.16
N LYS A 149 -8.07 -16.23 -3.74
CA LYS A 149 -7.26 -15.07 -3.33
C LYS A 149 -7.16 -14.05 -4.46
N LYS A 150 -6.79 -14.49 -5.67
CA LYS A 150 -6.65 -13.60 -6.83
C LYS A 150 -7.97 -12.88 -7.15
N THR A 151 -9.09 -13.61 -7.19
CA THR A 151 -10.42 -13.05 -7.44
C THR A 151 -10.79 -12.02 -6.37
N MET A 152 -10.65 -12.37 -5.09
CA MET A 152 -10.95 -11.48 -3.96
C MET A 152 -10.08 -10.21 -3.93
N MET A 153 -8.84 -10.28 -4.39
CA MET A 153 -7.94 -9.11 -4.48
C MET A 153 -8.30 -8.15 -5.61
N ALA A 154 -9.10 -8.58 -6.58
CA ALA A 154 -9.58 -7.73 -7.67
C ALA A 154 -10.94 -7.08 -7.36
N ILE A 155 -11.67 -7.55 -6.35
CA ILE A 155 -12.93 -6.93 -5.89
C ILE A 155 -12.57 -5.70 -5.05
N PRO A 156 -13.10 -4.49 -5.36
CA PRO A 156 -12.76 -3.27 -4.65
C PRO A 156 -13.28 -3.26 -3.21
N ASN A 157 -12.66 -2.45 -2.36
CA ASN A 157 -13.14 -2.17 -1.01
C ASN A 157 -14.51 -1.49 -1.07
N ILE A 158 -15.31 -1.66 -0.01
CA ILE A 158 -16.56 -0.92 0.15
C ILE A 158 -16.23 0.55 0.39
N ILE A 159 -16.94 1.46 -0.27
CA ILE A 159 -16.79 2.90 -0.07
C ILE A 159 -17.68 3.39 1.08
N ALA A 160 -17.29 4.51 1.71
CA ALA A 160 -18.11 5.15 2.74
C ALA A 160 -19.44 5.67 2.16
N ASP A 161 -20.46 5.73 3.01
CA ASP A 161 -21.79 6.17 2.59
C ASP A 161 -21.84 7.65 2.17
N ASP A 162 -20.92 8.47 2.67
CA ASP A 162 -20.80 9.90 2.39
C ASP A 162 -19.84 10.22 1.23
N VAL A 163 -19.31 9.21 0.54
CA VAL A 163 -18.52 9.40 -0.69
C VAL A 163 -19.41 9.89 -1.81
N PRO A 164 -19.09 11.03 -2.46
CA PRO A 164 -19.85 11.52 -3.62
C PRO A 164 -19.85 10.49 -4.74
N ILE A 165 -20.99 10.31 -5.40
CA ILE A 165 -21.08 9.42 -6.57
C ILE A 165 -20.71 10.23 -7.81
N GLY A 166 -19.67 9.78 -8.52
CA GLY A 166 -19.14 10.42 -9.73
C GLY A 166 -18.24 9.46 -10.50
N LYS A 167 -18.01 9.73 -11.79
CA LYS A 167 -17.31 8.80 -12.70
C LYS A 167 -15.79 8.92 -12.69
N ASN A 168 -15.29 10.14 -12.52
CA ASN A 168 -13.86 10.46 -12.59
C ASN A 168 -13.55 11.69 -11.73
N ASP A 169 -12.28 12.10 -11.71
CA ASP A 169 -11.75 13.23 -10.95
C ASP A 169 -12.43 14.58 -11.25
N GLU A 170 -13.00 14.77 -12.43
CA GLU A 170 -13.76 15.99 -12.77
C GLU A 170 -15.04 16.15 -11.95
N GLU A 171 -15.58 15.04 -11.40
CA GLU A 171 -16.77 15.02 -10.56
C GLU A 171 -16.45 15.01 -9.05
N ASN A 172 -15.19 15.24 -8.68
CA ASN A 172 -14.78 15.44 -7.30
C ASN A 172 -15.41 16.70 -6.70
N VAL A 173 -15.75 16.68 -5.42
CA VAL A 173 -16.54 17.71 -4.77
C VAL A 173 -15.68 18.56 -3.83
N GLU A 174 -15.67 19.88 -4.06
CA GLU A 174 -15.06 20.81 -3.12
C GLU A 174 -15.83 20.83 -1.80
N LEU A 175 -15.15 20.49 -0.70
CA LEU A 175 -15.73 20.43 0.63
C LEU A 175 -15.49 21.72 1.41
N GLN A 176 -14.27 22.25 1.38
CA GLN A 176 -13.90 23.42 2.15
C GLN A 176 -12.67 24.13 1.58
N ARG A 177 -12.61 25.46 1.74
CA ARG A 177 -11.44 26.32 1.42
C ARG A 177 -10.80 26.88 2.67
N PHE A 178 -9.49 27.06 2.60
CA PHE A 178 -8.66 27.58 3.68
C PHE A 178 -7.72 28.66 3.12
N GLY A 179 -7.91 29.90 3.57
CA GLY A 179 -7.20 31.07 3.09
C GLY A 179 -7.76 31.63 1.79
N GLU A 180 -7.55 32.92 1.58
CA GLU A 180 -8.02 33.63 0.43
C GLU A 180 -7.05 33.48 -0.74
N PRO A 181 -7.49 32.97 -1.91
CA PRO A 181 -6.66 32.92 -3.11
C PRO A 181 -6.34 34.35 -3.58
N LYS A 182 -5.06 34.60 -3.84
CA LYS A 182 -4.58 35.89 -4.34
C LYS A 182 -4.01 35.71 -5.74
N THR A 183 -4.34 36.65 -6.62
CA THR A 183 -3.70 36.78 -7.93
C THR A 183 -2.96 38.10 -7.94
N PRO A 184 -1.65 38.13 -8.21
CA PRO A 184 -0.88 39.37 -8.28
C PRO A 184 -1.34 40.21 -9.47
N ASP A 185 -0.98 41.48 -9.47
CA ASP A 185 -1.27 42.46 -10.54
C ASP A 185 -0.26 42.40 -11.72
N PHE A 186 0.64 41.41 -11.68
CA PHE A 186 1.59 41.10 -12.74
C PHE A 186 1.40 39.67 -13.25
N GLU A 187 1.86 39.40 -14.47
CA GLU A 187 1.84 38.06 -15.06
C GLU A 187 2.77 37.12 -14.30
N VAL A 188 2.22 35.98 -13.81
CA VAL A 188 3.00 34.92 -13.17
C VAL A 188 3.55 33.99 -14.26
N PRO A 189 4.88 33.94 -14.45
CA PRO A 189 5.47 33.05 -15.45
C PRO A 189 5.26 31.59 -15.14
N TYR A 190 5.55 30.73 -16.13
CA TYR A 190 5.54 29.28 -15.93
C TYR A 190 6.60 28.89 -14.89
N HIS A 191 6.29 27.94 -14.02
CA HIS A 191 7.16 27.59 -12.88
C HIS A 191 8.61 27.25 -13.26
N LEU A 192 8.86 26.67 -14.45
CA LEU A 192 10.22 26.46 -14.92
C LEU A 192 10.96 27.78 -15.17
N GLU A 193 10.30 28.76 -15.78
CA GLU A 193 10.89 30.08 -16.04
C GLU A 193 11.25 30.79 -14.73
N ILE A 194 10.39 30.67 -13.71
CA ILE A 194 10.70 31.20 -12.38
C ILE A 194 11.93 30.51 -11.79
N LEU A 195 11.98 29.16 -11.88
CA LEU A 195 13.11 28.38 -11.34
C LEU A 195 14.41 28.63 -12.09
N GLU A 196 14.35 28.80 -13.42
CA GLU A 196 15.51 29.13 -14.26
C GLU A 196 16.05 30.55 -13.96
N ASN A 197 15.17 31.54 -13.82
CA ASN A 197 15.53 32.90 -13.44
C ASN A 197 16.22 32.98 -12.06
N LEU A 198 15.89 32.04 -11.17
CA LEU A 198 16.52 31.92 -9.84
C LEU A 198 17.78 31.03 -9.86
N ASP A 199 18.22 30.55 -11.03
CA ASP A 199 19.32 29.58 -11.19
C ASP A 199 19.11 28.33 -10.30
N GLY A 200 17.84 27.90 -10.19
CA GLY A 200 17.37 26.90 -9.25
C GLY A 200 17.12 25.52 -9.84
N ILE A 201 17.21 25.34 -11.17
CA ILE A 201 16.91 24.07 -11.85
C ILE A 201 17.79 23.89 -13.09
N ASP A 202 18.16 22.62 -13.38
CA ASP A 202 18.80 22.21 -14.64
C ASP A 202 18.11 20.97 -15.21
N VAL A 203 17.15 21.20 -16.09
CA VAL A 203 16.41 20.12 -16.75
C VAL A 203 17.18 19.53 -17.93
N ASP A 204 18.11 20.27 -18.55
CA ASP A 204 18.90 19.80 -19.68
C ASP A 204 19.97 18.81 -19.24
N ALA A 205 20.63 19.07 -18.10
CA ALA A 205 21.51 18.07 -17.49
C ALA A 205 20.74 16.80 -17.10
N ALA A 206 19.54 16.94 -16.55
CA ALA A 206 18.70 15.79 -16.19
C ALA A 206 18.32 14.96 -17.42
N ARG A 207 17.97 15.60 -18.55
CA ARG A 207 17.70 14.90 -19.82
C ARG A 207 18.90 14.09 -20.32
N ARG A 208 20.12 14.63 -20.17
CA ARG A 208 21.36 13.93 -20.60
C ARG A 208 21.68 12.74 -19.69
N THR A 209 21.37 12.83 -18.41
CA THR A 209 21.73 11.79 -17.41
C THR A 209 20.67 10.72 -17.24
N SER A 210 19.38 11.10 -17.23
CA SER A 210 18.29 10.22 -16.80
C SER A 210 17.07 10.23 -17.74
N GLY A 211 16.99 11.20 -18.67
CA GLY A 211 15.86 11.34 -19.58
C GLY A 211 14.85 12.41 -19.11
N GLN A 212 13.66 12.38 -19.72
CA GLN A 212 12.56 13.27 -19.33
C GLN A 212 11.94 12.83 -17.99
N GLY A 213 11.31 13.77 -17.28
CA GLY A 213 10.67 13.49 -15.98
C GLY A 213 11.66 13.42 -14.81
N PHE A 214 12.87 13.95 -15.00
CA PHE A 214 13.88 14.14 -13.96
C PHE A 214 14.35 15.60 -13.93
N TYR A 215 14.98 16.00 -12.85
CA TYR A 215 15.48 17.36 -12.64
C TYR A 215 16.73 17.35 -11.76
N TYR A 216 17.56 18.39 -11.91
CA TYR A 216 18.49 18.83 -10.89
C TYR A 216 17.95 20.11 -10.27
N LEU A 217 17.86 20.19 -8.95
CA LEU A 217 17.67 21.44 -8.24
C LEU A 217 19.03 21.96 -7.81
N THR A 218 19.20 23.27 -7.89
CA THR A 218 20.46 23.96 -7.57
C THR A 218 20.25 25.11 -6.61
N GLY A 219 21.31 25.59 -5.96
CA GLY A 219 21.35 26.79 -5.18
C GLY A 219 20.28 26.88 -4.07
N ASP A 220 19.65 28.03 -4.00
CA ASP A 220 18.64 28.31 -2.95
C ASP A 220 17.34 27.53 -3.15
N ILE A 221 17.02 27.12 -4.38
CA ILE A 221 15.84 26.26 -4.64
C ILE A 221 16.07 24.83 -4.10
N ALA A 222 17.28 24.27 -4.29
CA ALA A 222 17.62 22.98 -3.67
C ALA A 222 17.58 23.07 -2.12
N ARG A 223 18.04 24.21 -1.58
CA ARG A 223 17.93 24.47 -0.15
C ARG A 223 16.48 24.59 0.31
N LEU A 224 15.62 25.30 -0.42
CA LEU A 224 14.19 25.45 -0.13
C LEU A 224 13.49 24.09 -0.14
N HIS A 225 13.78 23.23 -1.12
CA HIS A 225 13.29 21.86 -1.17
C HIS A 225 13.61 21.08 0.12
N SER A 226 14.87 21.12 0.55
CA SER A 226 15.31 20.48 1.80
C SER A 226 14.72 21.14 3.05
N ALA A 227 14.55 22.46 3.05
CA ALA A 227 13.96 23.24 4.14
C ALA A 227 12.51 22.84 4.38
N VAL A 228 11.72 22.69 3.32
CA VAL A 228 10.32 22.28 3.40
C VAL A 228 10.18 20.87 3.97
N LEU A 229 11.00 19.93 3.53
CA LEU A 229 10.99 18.55 4.05
C LEU A 229 11.41 18.54 5.54
N SER A 230 12.39 19.31 5.92
CA SER A 230 12.84 19.42 7.31
C SER A 230 11.77 20.03 8.20
N TYR A 231 11.13 21.11 7.74
CA TYR A 231 10.02 21.74 8.45
C TYR A 231 8.83 20.78 8.58
N ALA A 232 8.44 20.11 7.51
CA ALA A 232 7.34 19.13 7.52
C ALA A 232 7.60 17.97 8.48
N ARG A 233 8.84 17.46 8.53
CA ARG A 233 9.25 16.44 9.52
C ARG A 233 9.06 16.94 10.95
N ASP A 234 9.61 18.10 11.26
CA ASP A 234 9.59 18.66 12.63
C ASP A 234 8.16 19.01 13.03
N PHE A 235 7.36 19.58 12.12
CA PHE A 235 5.94 19.82 12.30
C PHE A 235 5.17 18.54 12.68
N MET A 236 5.44 17.41 12.02
CA MET A 236 4.77 16.16 12.35
C MET A 236 5.26 15.55 13.67
N ILE A 237 6.53 15.71 14.01
CA ILE A 237 7.06 15.30 15.32
C ILE A 237 6.36 16.08 16.43
N ASP A 238 6.17 17.38 16.26
CA ASP A 238 5.46 18.26 17.21
C ASP A 238 3.97 17.89 17.34
N LYS A 239 3.36 17.28 16.29
CA LYS A 239 2.01 16.69 16.36
C LYS A 239 1.99 15.31 17.05
N GLY A 240 3.13 14.81 17.55
CA GLY A 240 3.25 13.55 18.27
C GLY A 240 3.45 12.30 17.38
N PHE A 241 3.79 12.49 16.10
CA PHE A 241 4.10 11.38 15.21
C PHE A 241 5.52 10.84 15.44
N THR A 242 5.66 9.53 15.43
CA THR A 242 6.98 8.90 15.45
C THR A 242 7.63 8.99 14.06
N TYR A 243 8.78 9.67 13.99
CA TYR A 243 9.55 9.75 12.73
C TYR A 243 10.27 8.44 12.44
N VAL A 244 10.15 7.96 11.18
CA VAL A 244 10.73 6.70 10.73
C VAL A 244 11.37 6.87 9.35
N ILE A 245 12.57 6.33 9.16
CA ILE A 245 13.21 6.18 7.84
C ILE A 245 13.08 4.70 7.44
N PRO A 246 12.27 4.38 6.41
CA PRO A 246 12.02 3.01 5.99
C PRO A 246 13.00 2.53 4.93
N PRO A 247 13.05 1.22 4.62
CA PRO A 247 13.66 0.73 3.38
C PRO A 247 12.95 1.29 2.14
N TYR A 248 13.72 1.60 1.10
CA TYR A 248 13.18 2.16 -0.17
C TYR A 248 12.95 1.10 -1.24
N MET A 249 13.25 -0.16 -0.94
CA MET A 249 12.95 -1.34 -1.75
C MET A 249 12.18 -2.35 -0.93
N ILE A 250 11.15 -2.94 -1.53
CA ILE A 250 10.24 -3.88 -0.86
C ILE A 250 9.97 -5.10 -1.74
N HIS A 251 9.64 -6.22 -1.12
CA HIS A 251 9.27 -7.46 -1.83
C HIS A 251 7.90 -7.36 -2.51
N GLY A 252 7.69 -8.15 -3.56
CA GLY A 252 6.44 -8.21 -4.32
C GLY A 252 5.22 -8.54 -3.47
N ASP A 253 5.37 -9.35 -2.41
CA ASP A 253 4.30 -9.64 -1.45
C ASP A 253 3.82 -8.39 -0.72
N VAL A 254 4.73 -7.47 -0.37
CA VAL A 254 4.37 -6.19 0.26
C VAL A 254 3.67 -5.29 -0.76
N VAL A 255 4.22 -5.18 -1.99
CA VAL A 255 3.60 -4.37 -3.06
C VAL A 255 2.16 -4.80 -3.30
N SER A 256 1.92 -6.11 -3.51
CA SER A 256 0.59 -6.65 -3.73
C SER A 256 -0.37 -6.48 -2.54
N GLY A 257 0.17 -6.24 -1.35
CA GLY A 257 -0.59 -5.96 -0.14
C GLY A 257 -1.07 -4.52 0.00
N VAL A 258 -0.33 -3.56 -0.56
CA VAL A 258 -0.56 -2.12 -0.35
C VAL A 258 -1.22 -1.41 -1.53
N MET A 259 -1.25 -2.02 -2.71
CA MET A 259 -1.88 -1.46 -3.92
C MET A 259 -2.57 -2.52 -4.77
N SER A 260 -3.34 -2.10 -5.78
CA SER A 260 -3.93 -2.99 -6.77
C SER A 260 -2.88 -3.54 -7.75
N PHE A 261 -3.22 -4.59 -8.49
CA PHE A 261 -2.32 -5.14 -9.52
C PHE A 261 -2.09 -4.15 -10.66
N ASP A 262 -3.12 -3.42 -11.08
CA ASP A 262 -3.03 -2.43 -12.14
C ASP A 262 -2.13 -1.25 -11.75
N GLU A 263 -2.27 -0.75 -10.51
CA GLU A 263 -1.36 0.27 -9.97
C GLU A 263 0.08 -0.23 -9.89
N MET A 264 0.30 -1.48 -9.45
CA MET A 264 1.63 -2.08 -9.39
C MET A 264 2.32 -2.10 -10.77
N GLU A 265 1.62 -2.52 -11.81
CA GLU A 265 2.18 -2.59 -13.16
C GLU A 265 2.50 -1.21 -13.74
N ASN A 266 1.61 -0.24 -13.53
CA ASN A 266 1.70 1.09 -14.09
C ASN A 266 2.65 2.01 -13.32
N MET A 267 2.83 1.80 -12.02
CA MET A 267 3.56 2.70 -11.12
C MET A 267 4.96 2.19 -10.75
N MET A 268 5.12 0.89 -10.45
CA MET A 268 6.30 0.40 -9.73
C MET A 268 7.48 0.05 -10.65
N TYR A 269 8.68 0.51 -10.29
CA TYR A 269 9.94 0.00 -10.86
C TYR A 269 10.33 -1.29 -10.16
N LYS A 270 10.60 -2.34 -10.93
CA LYS A 270 11.12 -3.63 -10.46
C LYS A 270 12.62 -3.72 -10.72
N ILE A 271 13.37 -4.26 -9.75
CA ILE A 271 14.78 -4.59 -9.93
C ILE A 271 14.87 -5.89 -10.73
N GLU A 272 15.65 -5.85 -11.81
CA GLU A 272 15.85 -7.01 -12.68
C GLU A 272 16.61 -8.12 -11.93
N GLY A 273 16.12 -9.36 -12.04
CA GLY A 273 16.73 -10.52 -11.39
C GLY A 273 16.43 -10.70 -9.91
N GLU A 274 15.70 -9.75 -9.28
CA GLU A 274 15.37 -9.80 -7.86
C GLU A 274 13.88 -9.66 -7.60
N ASP A 275 13.41 -10.16 -6.45
CA ASP A 275 12.05 -9.86 -5.95
C ASP A 275 12.06 -8.57 -5.13
N LEU A 276 12.50 -7.47 -5.75
CA LEU A 276 12.55 -6.15 -5.14
C LEU A 276 11.94 -5.11 -6.08
N TYR A 277 11.24 -4.16 -5.47
CA TYR A 277 10.58 -3.04 -6.13
C TYR A 277 10.95 -1.74 -5.42
N LEU A 278 11.26 -0.68 -6.18
CA LEU A 278 11.42 0.67 -5.64
C LEU A 278 10.06 1.20 -5.17
N ILE A 279 10.00 1.81 -4.00
CA ILE A 279 8.75 2.34 -3.45
C ILE A 279 8.26 3.57 -4.21
N GLY A 280 6.95 3.66 -4.44
CA GLY A 280 6.29 4.86 -4.97
C GLY A 280 5.89 5.87 -3.88
N THR A 281 5.96 5.45 -2.62
CA THR A 281 5.68 6.22 -1.40
C THR A 281 6.21 5.45 -0.19
N SER A 282 6.59 6.14 0.88
CA SER A 282 6.98 5.48 2.12
C SER A 282 5.85 4.68 2.78
N GLU A 283 4.59 5.00 2.50
CA GLU A 283 3.44 4.20 2.93
C GLU A 283 3.64 2.72 2.68
N HIS A 284 4.10 2.35 1.47
CA HIS A 284 4.28 0.95 1.08
C HIS A 284 5.19 0.19 2.05
N SER A 285 6.34 0.75 2.34
CA SER A 285 7.31 0.15 3.25
C SER A 285 6.85 0.21 4.71
N MET A 286 6.22 1.32 5.11
CA MET A 286 5.75 1.54 6.47
C MET A 286 4.62 0.59 6.86
N ILE A 287 3.67 0.35 5.96
CA ILE A 287 2.61 -0.65 6.18
C ILE A 287 3.18 -2.07 6.09
N GLY A 288 4.07 -2.33 5.13
CA GLY A 288 4.78 -3.61 4.99
C GLY A 288 5.57 -4.03 6.24
N ARG A 289 6.05 -3.08 7.03
CA ARG A 289 6.71 -3.31 8.32
C ARG A 289 5.91 -4.22 9.26
N PHE A 290 4.59 -4.16 9.18
CA PHE A 290 3.69 -4.90 10.07
C PHE A 290 3.15 -6.20 9.45
N MET A 291 3.61 -6.59 8.26
CA MET A 291 3.14 -7.80 7.57
C MET A 291 3.23 -9.03 8.48
N GLY A 292 2.11 -9.76 8.61
CA GLY A 292 1.98 -10.98 9.40
C GLY A 292 1.98 -10.79 10.92
N GLN A 293 2.05 -9.56 11.42
CA GLN A 293 2.13 -9.30 12.86
C GLN A 293 0.75 -9.26 13.55
N ILE A 294 0.76 -9.63 14.83
CA ILE A 294 -0.35 -9.37 15.76
C ILE A 294 0.15 -8.32 16.75
N ILE A 295 -0.31 -7.10 16.59
CA ILE A 295 0.08 -5.95 17.40
C ILE A 295 -0.65 -6.01 18.76
N ASP A 296 0.00 -5.60 19.83
CA ASP A 296 -0.68 -5.33 21.09
C ASP A 296 -1.65 -4.14 20.92
N GLY A 297 -2.95 -4.35 21.11
CA GLY A 297 -3.97 -3.32 20.93
C GLY A 297 -3.79 -2.08 21.81
N LYS A 298 -3.04 -2.19 22.92
CA LYS A 298 -2.67 -1.05 23.76
C LYS A 298 -1.70 -0.06 23.10
N LYS A 299 -1.02 -0.50 22.01
CA LYS A 299 -0.12 0.35 21.23
C LYS A 299 -0.84 1.14 20.14
N LEU A 300 -2.12 0.85 19.88
CA LEU A 300 -2.93 1.59 18.93
C LEU A 300 -3.57 2.81 19.61
N PRO A 301 -3.67 3.96 18.89
CA PRO A 301 -3.20 4.19 17.52
C PRO A 301 -1.67 4.36 17.43
N MET A 302 -1.07 3.88 16.33
CA MET A 302 0.32 4.11 15.99
C MET A 302 0.38 5.17 14.87
N ALA A 303 0.69 6.39 15.25
CA ALA A 303 0.87 7.51 14.32
C ALA A 303 2.36 7.68 13.99
N MET A 304 2.70 7.55 12.72
CA MET A 304 4.07 7.59 12.21
C MET A 304 4.18 8.57 11.06
N THR A 305 5.31 9.25 10.97
CA THR A 305 5.66 10.08 9.82
C THR A 305 6.96 9.59 9.21
N SER A 306 7.07 9.66 7.89
CA SER A 306 8.17 9.02 7.18
C SER A 306 8.58 9.83 5.96
N TYR A 307 9.89 10.08 5.85
CA TYR A 307 10.52 10.62 4.65
C TYR A 307 10.98 9.48 3.74
N SER A 308 10.78 9.64 2.45
CA SER A 308 11.43 8.79 1.44
C SER A 308 11.58 9.46 0.08
N PRO A 309 12.57 9.07 -0.73
CA PRO A 309 12.44 9.16 -2.17
C PRO A 309 11.27 8.27 -2.64
N CYS A 310 10.65 8.69 -3.73
CA CYS A 310 9.52 8.01 -4.37
C CYS A 310 9.85 7.83 -5.85
N PHE A 311 9.58 6.63 -6.38
CA PHE A 311 9.88 6.27 -7.75
C PHE A 311 8.62 5.81 -8.45
N ARG A 312 8.21 6.50 -9.53
CA ARG A 312 6.98 6.18 -10.26
C ARG A 312 7.23 6.19 -11.76
N LYS A 313 6.71 5.17 -12.46
CA LYS A 313 6.79 5.06 -13.93
C LYS A 313 5.94 6.11 -14.64
N GLU A 314 4.90 6.63 -13.97
CA GLU A 314 3.96 7.63 -14.52
C GLU A 314 3.41 7.25 -15.90
N LYS A 315 3.11 5.96 -16.12
CA LYS A 315 2.57 5.48 -17.39
C LYS A 315 1.16 6.02 -17.62
N GLY A 316 0.89 6.54 -18.82
CA GLY A 316 -0.45 7.00 -19.23
C GLY A 316 -0.75 8.45 -18.88
N ALA A 317 0.18 9.17 -18.29
CA ALA A 317 0.04 10.59 -18.02
C ALA A 317 0.30 11.42 -19.30
N HIS A 318 -0.64 12.28 -19.69
CA HIS A 318 -0.54 13.14 -20.87
C HIS A 318 -1.13 14.53 -20.60
N GLY A 319 -0.40 15.62 -20.85
CA GLY A 319 -0.90 16.99 -20.75
C GLY A 319 0.17 18.07 -20.70
N ILE A 320 -0.20 19.34 -20.95
CA ILE A 320 0.74 20.49 -20.91
C ILE A 320 1.21 20.75 -19.48
N GLU A 321 0.36 20.58 -18.49
CA GLU A 321 0.70 20.78 -17.07
C GLU A 321 1.67 19.72 -16.51
N GLU A 322 1.94 18.67 -17.27
CA GLU A 322 2.89 17.61 -16.93
C GLU A 322 4.35 17.98 -17.25
N ARG A 323 4.58 19.14 -17.87
CA ARG A 323 5.94 19.65 -18.11
C ARG A 323 6.56 20.15 -16.80
N GLY A 324 7.89 20.20 -16.78
CA GLY A 324 8.63 20.70 -15.63
C GLY A 324 8.69 19.69 -14.49
N ILE A 325 8.35 20.16 -13.28
CA ILE A 325 8.45 19.35 -12.06
C ILE A 325 7.08 18.86 -11.54
N TYR A 326 5.99 19.07 -12.28
CA TYR A 326 4.65 18.68 -11.83
C TYR A 326 4.47 17.15 -11.80
N ARG A 327 4.94 16.44 -12.84
CA ARG A 327 4.88 14.98 -12.94
C ARG A 327 6.27 14.44 -13.33
N ILE A 328 6.83 13.67 -12.43
CA ILE A 328 8.25 13.24 -12.50
C ILE A 328 8.41 11.82 -11.98
N HIS A 329 9.45 11.12 -12.46
CA HIS A 329 9.74 9.73 -12.14
C HIS A 329 10.37 9.52 -10.77
N GLN A 330 11.06 10.54 -10.26
CA GLN A 330 11.72 10.51 -8.95
C GLN A 330 11.45 11.82 -8.22
N PHE A 331 10.92 11.71 -7.00
CA PHE A 331 10.70 12.85 -6.10
C PHE A 331 10.85 12.40 -4.65
N GLU A 332 10.77 13.34 -3.74
CA GLU A 332 10.82 13.08 -2.30
C GLU A 332 9.48 13.45 -1.66
N LYS A 333 9.16 12.76 -0.58
CA LYS A 333 7.89 12.96 0.11
C LYS A 333 8.02 12.71 1.61
N GLN A 334 7.39 13.57 2.40
CA GLN A 334 7.08 13.32 3.80
C GLN A 334 5.63 12.82 3.88
N GLU A 335 5.42 11.70 4.55
CA GLU A 335 4.14 10.99 4.63
C GLU A 335 3.66 10.84 6.07
N MET A 336 2.36 10.80 6.28
CA MET A 336 1.70 10.38 7.51
C MET A 336 1.12 8.98 7.34
N ILE A 337 1.37 8.08 8.28
CA ILE A 337 0.84 6.72 8.28
C ILE A 337 0.26 6.42 9.66
N VAL A 338 -0.98 5.95 9.70
CA VAL A 338 -1.64 5.57 10.95
C VAL A 338 -2.16 4.15 10.87
N LEU A 339 -1.84 3.38 11.92
CA LEU A 339 -2.52 2.12 12.21
C LEU A 339 -3.39 2.36 13.44
N CYS A 340 -4.70 2.07 13.34
CA CYS A 340 -5.63 2.30 14.43
C CYS A 340 -6.67 1.18 14.55
N ARG A 341 -7.52 1.29 15.57
CA ARG A 341 -8.72 0.48 15.69
C ARG A 341 -9.79 0.97 14.71
N PRO A 342 -10.74 0.11 14.28
CA PRO A 342 -11.82 0.52 13.38
C PRO A 342 -12.60 1.75 13.85
N GLU A 343 -12.90 1.82 15.15
CA GLU A 343 -13.65 2.91 15.77
C GLU A 343 -12.95 4.27 15.76
N ASP A 344 -11.61 4.29 15.60
CA ASP A 344 -10.81 5.52 15.57
C ASP A 344 -10.58 6.04 14.15
N SER A 345 -10.92 5.25 13.14
CA SER A 345 -10.50 5.41 11.76
C SER A 345 -10.95 6.75 11.14
N ASP A 346 -12.23 7.11 11.31
CA ASP A 346 -12.77 8.34 10.74
C ASP A 346 -12.21 9.58 11.45
N ALA A 347 -12.02 9.53 12.76
CA ALA A 347 -11.39 10.61 13.51
C ALA A 347 -9.93 10.84 13.08
N TRP A 348 -9.19 9.78 12.76
CA TRP A 348 -7.85 9.90 12.22
C TRP A 348 -7.84 10.44 10.79
N TYR A 349 -8.79 10.03 9.95
CA TYR A 349 -8.92 10.58 8.61
C TYR A 349 -9.08 12.12 8.64
N GLU A 350 -9.97 12.64 9.49
CA GLU A 350 -10.18 14.07 9.66
C GLU A 350 -8.91 14.81 10.15
N LYS A 351 -8.19 14.23 11.08
CA LYS A 351 -6.92 14.79 11.55
C LYS A 351 -5.84 14.82 10.47
N LEU A 352 -5.72 13.75 9.69
CA LEU A 352 -4.63 13.62 8.72
C LEU A 352 -4.70 14.70 7.64
N TRP A 353 -5.84 14.87 6.98
CA TRP A 353 -5.95 15.91 5.95
C TRP A 353 -5.82 17.33 6.55
N SER A 354 -6.35 17.55 7.77
CA SER A 354 -6.24 18.84 8.43
C SER A 354 -4.80 19.25 8.72
N TYR A 355 -3.90 18.32 9.02
CA TYR A 355 -2.48 18.61 9.24
C TYR A 355 -1.78 19.07 7.96
N THR A 356 -2.14 18.51 6.79
CA THR A 356 -1.62 19.02 5.51
C THR A 356 -2.12 20.45 5.26
N VAL A 357 -3.40 20.72 5.50
CA VAL A 357 -3.95 22.08 5.41
C VAL A 357 -3.21 23.03 6.34
N GLU A 358 -3.01 22.66 7.61
CA GLU A 358 -2.29 23.48 8.59
C GLU A 358 -0.86 23.77 8.14
N LEU A 359 -0.13 22.76 7.62
CA LEU A 359 1.23 22.94 7.11
C LEU A 359 1.27 23.96 5.96
N PHE A 360 0.42 23.80 4.95
CA PHE A 360 0.39 24.72 3.80
C PHE A 360 -0.03 26.14 4.21
N ARG A 361 -1.02 26.25 5.12
CA ARG A 361 -1.45 27.55 5.66
C ARG A 361 -0.36 28.23 6.50
N SER A 362 0.47 27.47 7.20
CA SER A 362 1.62 28.04 7.92
C SER A 362 2.69 28.64 7.00
N MET A 363 2.69 28.20 5.74
CA MET A 363 3.52 28.75 4.66
C MET A 363 2.78 29.79 3.81
N ASP A 364 1.65 30.33 4.26
CA ASP A 364 0.82 31.32 3.57
C ASP A 364 0.27 30.89 2.20
N ILE A 365 0.16 29.58 1.94
CA ILE A 365 -0.38 29.02 0.70
C ILE A 365 -1.88 28.72 0.88
N PRO A 366 -2.79 29.31 0.08
CA PRO A 366 -4.21 28.97 0.11
C PRO A 366 -4.43 27.54 -0.41
N VAL A 367 -5.29 26.77 0.26
CA VAL A 367 -5.62 25.39 -0.10
C VAL A 367 -7.11 25.14 -0.02
N ARG A 368 -7.57 24.07 -0.69
CA ARG A 368 -8.91 23.52 -0.52
C ARG A 368 -8.86 22.03 -0.27
N GLN A 369 -9.91 21.52 0.35
CA GLN A 369 -10.17 20.10 0.48
C GLN A 369 -11.15 19.68 -0.63
N LEU A 370 -10.77 18.67 -1.42
CA LEU A 370 -11.55 18.10 -2.50
C LEU A 370 -11.90 16.64 -2.16
N GLY A 371 -13.17 16.35 -1.94
CA GLY A 371 -13.64 14.98 -1.69
C GLY A 371 -13.64 14.17 -2.98
N CYS A 372 -12.88 13.07 -3.00
CA CYS A 372 -12.83 12.17 -4.15
C CYS A 372 -14.15 11.44 -4.33
N CYS A 373 -14.70 11.43 -5.55
CA CYS A 373 -15.90 10.71 -5.89
C CYS A 373 -15.63 9.19 -6.07
N SER A 374 -16.69 8.41 -6.13
CA SER A 374 -16.65 6.95 -6.13
C SER A 374 -15.85 6.34 -7.29
N GLY A 375 -15.88 6.95 -8.47
CA GLY A 375 -15.16 6.48 -9.66
C GLY A 375 -13.69 6.85 -9.68
N ASP A 376 -13.29 7.90 -8.94
CA ASP A 376 -11.90 8.32 -8.77
C ASP A 376 -11.19 7.56 -7.63
N LEU A 377 -11.94 6.94 -6.72
CA LEU A 377 -11.35 6.16 -5.63
C LEU A 377 -10.62 4.91 -6.13
N ALA A 378 -9.33 4.77 -5.85
CA ALA A 378 -8.59 3.54 -6.04
C ALA A 378 -9.24 2.35 -5.30
N ASP A 379 -8.99 1.12 -5.76
CA ASP A 379 -9.69 -0.08 -5.29
C ASP A 379 -9.61 -0.34 -3.79
N LEU A 380 -8.50 0.01 -3.15
CA LEU A 380 -8.30 -0.23 -1.73
C LEU A 380 -8.94 0.84 -0.83
N LYS A 381 -9.26 2.01 -1.39
CA LYS A 381 -9.73 3.15 -0.61
C LYS A 381 -11.21 3.01 -0.21
N TYR A 382 -11.49 3.20 1.07
CA TYR A 382 -12.82 3.36 1.63
C TYR A 382 -13.34 4.79 1.43
N LYS A 383 -12.46 5.78 1.69
CA LYS A 383 -12.71 7.21 1.54
C LYS A 383 -11.40 7.93 1.25
N SER A 384 -11.45 8.96 0.42
CA SER A 384 -10.29 9.81 0.14
C SER A 384 -10.70 11.25 -0.06
N CYS A 385 -9.78 12.16 0.25
CA CYS A 385 -9.86 13.54 -0.21
C CYS A 385 -8.46 14.02 -0.60
N ASP A 386 -8.42 14.94 -1.55
CA ASP A 386 -7.20 15.64 -1.90
C ASP A 386 -7.13 16.98 -1.20
N VAL A 387 -5.91 17.40 -0.87
CA VAL A 387 -5.61 18.78 -0.53
C VAL A 387 -5.00 19.41 -1.76
N GLU A 388 -5.63 20.45 -2.24
CA GLU A 388 -5.18 21.18 -3.42
C GLU A 388 -4.72 22.59 -3.06
N ALA A 389 -3.62 23.06 -3.66
CA ALA A 389 -3.08 24.40 -3.47
C ALA A 389 -3.50 25.33 -4.60
N TRP A 390 -3.67 26.61 -4.28
CA TRP A 390 -3.95 27.63 -5.25
C TRP A 390 -2.75 27.92 -6.16
N SER A 391 -2.99 27.96 -7.46
CA SER A 391 -2.05 28.45 -8.47
C SER A 391 -2.47 29.86 -8.94
N PRO A 392 -1.74 30.91 -8.55
CA PRO A 392 -2.00 32.27 -9.06
C PRO A 392 -1.89 32.37 -10.60
N ARG A 393 -0.97 31.60 -11.20
CA ARG A 393 -0.78 31.55 -12.66
C ARG A 393 -1.98 30.98 -13.39
N GLN A 394 -2.49 29.82 -12.90
CA GLN A 394 -3.60 29.12 -13.55
C GLN A 394 -4.96 29.62 -13.10
N GLN A 395 -5.02 30.39 -11.98
CA GLN A 395 -6.24 30.80 -11.29
C GLN A 395 -7.15 29.62 -10.94
N LYS A 396 -6.54 28.50 -10.57
CA LYS A 396 -7.22 27.27 -10.13
C LYS A 396 -6.40 26.55 -9.05
N TYR A 397 -7.05 25.60 -8.40
CA TYR A 397 -6.39 24.71 -7.45
C TYR A 397 -5.84 23.47 -8.16
N PHE A 398 -4.77 22.88 -7.62
CA PHE A 398 -4.19 21.62 -8.07
C PHE A 398 -3.72 20.78 -6.89
N GLU A 399 -3.75 19.46 -7.05
CA GLU A 399 -3.43 18.50 -6.01
C GLU A 399 -1.97 18.61 -5.52
N VAL A 400 -1.81 18.74 -4.20
CA VAL A 400 -0.51 18.74 -3.50
C VAL A 400 -0.40 17.63 -2.46
N GLY A 401 -1.50 16.97 -2.13
CA GLY A 401 -1.53 15.84 -1.22
C GLY A 401 -2.86 15.09 -1.29
N SER A 402 -2.83 13.81 -0.97
CA SER A 402 -4.01 12.95 -0.95
C SER A 402 -4.08 12.16 0.34
N CYS A 403 -5.19 12.29 1.05
CA CYS A 403 -5.51 11.59 2.29
C CYS A 403 -6.42 10.41 2.01
N SER A 404 -6.08 9.24 2.55
CA SER A 404 -6.85 8.02 2.33
C SER A 404 -7.12 7.25 3.61
N ASN A 405 -8.38 6.82 3.79
CA ASN A 405 -8.77 5.79 4.73
C ASN A 405 -8.97 4.49 3.93
N LEU A 406 -8.20 3.44 4.27
CA LEU A 406 -8.28 2.15 3.58
C LEU A 406 -8.99 1.10 4.42
N THR A 407 -9.47 1.48 5.60
CA THR A 407 -10.04 0.56 6.59
C THR A 407 -9.11 -0.65 6.81
N ASP A 408 -9.62 -1.86 6.74
CA ASP A 408 -8.83 -3.08 6.94
C ASP A 408 -8.30 -3.72 5.63
N ALA A 409 -8.45 -3.05 4.48
CA ALA A 409 -8.09 -3.63 3.18
C ALA A 409 -6.61 -4.04 3.08
N GLN A 410 -5.68 -3.15 3.41
CA GLN A 410 -4.25 -3.47 3.43
C GLN A 410 -3.91 -4.45 4.57
N ALA A 411 -4.53 -4.29 5.72
CA ALA A 411 -4.31 -5.15 6.87
C ALA A 411 -4.75 -6.60 6.59
N ARG A 412 -5.85 -6.80 5.88
CA ARG A 412 -6.28 -8.13 5.41
C ARG A 412 -5.28 -8.73 4.43
N ARG A 413 -4.83 -7.97 3.45
CA ARG A 413 -3.86 -8.42 2.44
C ARG A 413 -2.51 -8.81 3.05
N LEU A 414 -2.04 -8.05 4.02
CA LEU A 414 -0.74 -8.24 4.67
C LEU A 414 -0.82 -9.06 5.98
N GLY A 415 -2.03 -9.42 6.44
CA GLY A 415 -2.20 -10.17 7.69
C GLY A 415 -1.89 -9.34 8.95
N ILE A 416 -2.10 -8.02 8.90
CA ILE A 416 -1.84 -7.10 10.02
C ILE A 416 -3.03 -7.14 10.97
N ARG A 417 -2.83 -7.62 12.19
CA ARG A 417 -3.87 -7.78 13.19
C ARG A 417 -3.45 -7.17 14.51
N TYR A 418 -4.41 -6.91 15.37
CA TYR A 418 -4.13 -6.54 16.74
C TYR A 418 -4.92 -7.43 17.71
N LYS A 419 -4.41 -7.57 18.90
CA LYS A 419 -5.08 -8.29 19.98
C LYS A 419 -5.83 -7.27 20.83
N ASP A 420 -7.16 -7.38 20.85
CA ASP A 420 -8.03 -6.51 21.61
C ASP A 420 -8.00 -6.86 23.12
N GLU A 421 -8.62 -6.02 23.96
CA GLU A 421 -8.66 -6.19 25.42
C GLU A 421 -9.38 -7.46 25.85
N ASP A 422 -10.37 -7.90 25.09
CA ASP A 422 -11.09 -9.18 25.28
C ASP A 422 -10.30 -10.41 24.79
N GLY A 423 -9.06 -10.23 24.36
CA GLY A 423 -8.17 -11.29 23.86
C GLY A 423 -8.45 -11.72 22.42
N LYS A 424 -9.45 -11.16 21.74
CA LYS A 424 -9.76 -11.45 20.34
C LYS A 424 -8.79 -10.75 19.41
N THR A 425 -8.56 -11.39 18.26
CA THR A 425 -7.71 -10.86 17.23
C THR A 425 -8.55 -10.24 16.11
N LYS A 426 -8.35 -8.95 15.84
CA LYS A 426 -9.03 -8.16 14.81
C LYS A 426 -8.04 -7.62 13.80
N PHE A 427 -8.48 -7.24 12.59
CA PHE A 427 -7.67 -6.49 11.64
C PHE A 427 -7.57 -5.02 12.05
N ALA A 428 -6.37 -4.44 11.91
CA ALA A 428 -6.18 -3.01 12.11
C ALA A 428 -6.72 -2.24 10.89
N HIS A 429 -7.10 -0.98 11.10
CA HIS A 429 -7.31 -0.03 10.00
C HIS A 429 -6.02 0.69 9.68
N THR A 430 -5.83 1.03 8.40
CA THR A 430 -4.68 1.78 7.91
C THR A 430 -5.14 3.05 7.22
N LEU A 431 -4.42 4.14 7.48
CA LEU A 431 -4.65 5.43 6.87
C LEU A 431 -3.31 6.03 6.46
N ASN A 432 -3.31 6.82 5.42
CA ASN A 432 -2.16 7.61 5.01
C ASN A 432 -2.57 8.99 4.51
N ASN A 433 -1.64 9.91 4.54
CA ASN A 433 -1.76 11.21 3.91
C ASN A 433 -0.38 11.79 3.61
N THR A 434 -0.27 12.49 2.51
CA THR A 434 0.91 13.29 2.18
C THR A 434 1.01 14.50 3.12
N VAL A 435 2.08 14.60 3.88
CA VAL A 435 2.42 15.84 4.59
C VAL A 435 2.80 16.89 3.57
N VAL A 436 3.82 16.58 2.77
CA VAL A 436 4.29 17.41 1.65
C VAL A 436 5.08 16.56 0.64
N ALA A 437 4.88 16.86 -0.65
CA ALA A 437 5.70 16.40 -1.75
C ALA A 437 6.28 17.64 -2.46
N PRO A 438 7.57 17.95 -2.25
CA PRO A 438 8.18 19.21 -2.68
C PRO A 438 7.94 19.61 -4.14
N PRO A 439 7.92 18.72 -5.14
CA PRO A 439 7.78 19.17 -6.52
C PRO A 439 6.52 20.00 -6.77
N ARG A 440 5.35 19.46 -6.43
CA ARG A 440 4.09 20.20 -6.54
C ARG A 440 3.99 21.33 -5.52
N MET A 441 4.49 21.10 -4.31
CA MET A 441 4.54 22.15 -3.30
C MET A 441 5.45 23.30 -3.74
N LEU A 442 6.63 23.05 -4.36
CA LEU A 442 7.49 24.10 -4.88
C LEU A 442 6.78 24.95 -5.93
N ILE A 443 5.99 24.34 -6.82
CA ILE A 443 5.18 25.09 -7.79
C ILE A 443 4.22 26.04 -7.05
N ALA A 444 3.43 25.51 -6.12
CA ALA A 444 2.53 26.33 -5.32
C ALA A 444 3.27 27.41 -4.55
N PHE A 445 4.42 27.07 -3.96
CA PHE A 445 5.24 28.00 -3.18
C PHE A 445 5.76 29.16 -4.01
N ILE A 446 6.48 28.86 -5.10
CA ILE A 446 7.08 29.93 -5.92
C ILE A 446 6.04 30.82 -6.56
N GLU A 447 4.88 30.27 -7.02
CA GLU A 447 3.82 31.07 -7.62
C GLU A 447 3.10 31.98 -6.58
N ASN A 448 2.88 31.50 -5.34
CA ASN A 448 2.22 32.29 -4.29
C ASN A 448 3.14 33.33 -3.62
N HIS A 449 4.46 33.15 -3.72
CA HIS A 449 5.44 34.02 -3.07
C HIS A 449 6.27 34.86 -4.03
N LEU A 450 6.01 34.77 -5.35
CA LEU A 450 6.66 35.57 -6.38
C LEU A 450 6.37 37.05 -6.20
N GLN A 451 7.39 37.89 -6.37
CA GLN A 451 7.31 39.33 -6.35
C GLN A 451 7.51 39.89 -7.76
N ALA A 452 7.08 41.13 -8.00
CA ALA A 452 7.21 41.82 -9.28
C ALA A 452 8.66 41.93 -9.79
N ASP A 453 9.64 41.92 -8.90
CA ASP A 453 11.09 41.95 -9.23
C ASP A 453 11.66 40.54 -9.54
N GLY A 454 10.83 39.53 -9.57
CA GLY A 454 11.21 38.11 -9.81
C GLY A 454 11.76 37.40 -8.57
N SER A 455 11.86 38.06 -7.42
CA SER A 455 12.25 37.40 -6.19
C SER A 455 11.10 36.57 -5.60
N VAL A 456 11.43 35.57 -4.78
CA VAL A 456 10.46 34.74 -4.06
C VAL A 456 10.65 34.93 -2.56
N THR A 457 9.61 35.42 -1.87
CA THR A 457 9.64 35.62 -0.43
C THR A 457 9.61 34.29 0.34
N ILE A 458 10.26 34.26 1.52
CA ILE A 458 10.31 33.05 2.37
C ILE A 458 9.50 33.32 3.64
N PRO A 459 8.39 32.61 3.87
CA PRO A 459 7.61 32.68 5.09
C PRO A 459 8.46 32.46 6.35
N ALA A 460 8.07 33.10 7.44
CA ALA A 460 8.81 33.09 8.71
C ALA A 460 9.13 31.68 9.22
N VAL A 461 8.20 30.74 9.03
CA VAL A 461 8.35 29.31 9.46
C VAL A 461 9.48 28.57 8.74
N LEU A 462 9.85 28.99 7.53
CA LEU A 462 10.93 28.37 6.74
C LEU A 462 12.28 29.10 6.88
N GLN A 463 12.31 30.34 7.35
CA GLN A 463 13.55 31.13 7.47
C GLN A 463 14.63 30.44 8.31
N PRO A 464 14.33 29.78 9.46
CA PRO A 464 15.33 29.02 10.21
C PRO A 464 16.02 27.92 9.39
N TYR A 465 15.25 27.21 8.54
CA TYR A 465 15.76 26.15 7.67
C TYR A 465 16.51 26.70 6.45
N MET A 466 16.26 27.96 6.10
CA MET A 466 16.92 28.70 5.01
C MET A 466 18.11 29.53 5.48
N GLY A 467 18.59 29.36 6.75
CA GLY A 467 19.70 30.11 7.33
C GLY A 467 19.38 31.60 7.53
N GLY A 468 18.14 31.92 7.82
CA GLY A 468 17.65 33.28 8.07
C GLY A 468 17.35 34.08 6.80
N LYS A 469 17.45 33.49 5.58
CA LYS A 469 17.06 34.18 4.35
C LYS A 469 15.59 34.52 4.33
N LYS A 470 15.26 35.73 3.91
CA LYS A 470 13.89 36.23 3.79
C LYS A 470 13.34 36.19 2.37
N SER A 471 14.23 36.05 1.38
CA SER A 471 13.87 35.89 -0.04
C SER A 471 14.96 35.17 -0.81
N ILE A 472 14.56 34.59 -1.94
CA ILE A 472 15.44 34.08 -3.01
C ILE A 472 15.36 35.10 -4.13
N VAL A 473 16.49 35.58 -4.60
CA VAL A 473 16.55 36.63 -5.62
C VAL A 473 17.12 36.08 -6.93
N PRO A 474 16.68 36.62 -8.10
CA PRO A 474 17.27 36.28 -9.38
C PRO A 474 18.79 36.48 -9.35
N LYS A 475 19.55 35.61 -10.02
CA LYS A 475 20.95 35.84 -10.28
C LYS A 475 21.08 36.72 -11.52
N ASN A 476 21.79 37.85 -11.37
CA ASN A 476 22.15 38.77 -12.46
C ASN A 476 23.03 38.06 -13.48
#